data_510297445e1a25ccc319941c7585b7e7
#
_entry.id   510297445e1a25ccc319941c7585b7e7
#
_cell.length_a   1.000
_cell.length_b   1.000
_cell.length_c   1.000
_cell.angle_alpha   90.00
_cell.angle_beta   90.00
_cell.angle_gamma   90.00
#
_symmetry.space_group_name_H-M   'P 1'
#
loop_
_entity.id
_entity.type
_entity.pdbx_description
1 polymer ?
#
loop_
_entity_poly.entity_id
_entity_poly.type
_entity_poly.pdbx_seq_one_letter_code
_entity_poly.pdbx_strand_id
1 'polypeptide(L)'
;LTLGDPTVYSTCWYVVKRVAARGYETELVPGVPSFCAAAAALGRALCEDGEMLHIIPASHGAVDEGLDLAGSKVLMKAGKSILEVRDKLAARGELQNAALVERCGMEGQRIVTDLSTMDDPTGYFSIILVKEGQA
;
A
#
# COMPACT_ATOMS: atom_id res chain seq x y z
N LEU A 1 -2.84 20.17 -5.87
CA LEU A 1 -3.45 18.84 -6.00
C LEU A 1 -2.44 17.77 -5.58
N THR A 2 -2.92 16.70 -4.99
CA THR A 2 -2.13 15.52 -4.66
C THR A 2 -2.83 14.27 -5.21
N LEU A 3 -2.05 13.24 -5.55
CA LEU A 3 -2.59 11.94 -5.92
C LEU A 3 -2.99 11.18 -4.65
N GLY A 4 -4.10 10.45 -4.72
CA GLY A 4 -4.63 9.71 -3.59
C GLY A 4 -5.31 10.62 -2.55
N ASP A 5 -5.17 10.30 -1.29
CA ASP A 5 -5.71 11.06 -0.17
C ASP A 5 -4.62 11.97 0.45
N PRO A 6 -4.92 13.25 0.75
CA PRO A 6 -3.94 14.18 1.29
C PRO A 6 -3.48 13.84 2.72
N THR A 7 -4.20 12.98 3.43
CA THR A 7 -3.90 12.62 4.81
C THR A 7 -3.05 11.36 4.97
N VAL A 8 -2.90 10.57 3.88
CA VAL A 8 -2.17 9.28 3.92
C VAL A 8 -0.83 9.39 3.21
N TYR A 9 0.26 9.49 3.97
CA TYR A 9 1.65 9.58 3.48
C TYR A 9 1.88 10.63 2.38
N SER A 10 1.10 11.72 2.40
CA SER A 10 1.16 12.79 1.40
C SER A 10 2.11 13.92 1.80
N THR A 11 2.92 14.38 0.86
CA THR A 11 3.73 15.60 1.02
C THR A 11 2.85 16.86 1.12
N CYS A 12 1.60 16.81 0.71
CA CYS A 12 0.61 17.88 0.86
C CYS A 12 0.52 18.36 2.31
N TRP A 13 0.61 17.45 3.28
CA TRP A 13 0.54 17.77 4.70
C TRP A 13 1.63 18.73 5.18
N TYR A 14 2.83 18.66 4.59
CA TYR A 14 3.91 19.63 4.90
C TYR A 14 3.59 21.03 4.39
N VAL A 15 2.92 21.13 3.24
CA VAL A 15 2.47 22.42 2.67
C VAL A 15 1.35 22.99 3.52
N VAL A 16 0.35 22.18 3.87
CA VAL A 16 -0.78 22.59 4.73
C VAL A 16 -0.31 23.17 6.05
N LYS A 17 0.62 22.49 6.74
CA LYS A 17 1.18 23.00 8.01
C LYS A 17 1.87 24.36 7.85
N ARG A 18 2.62 24.57 6.76
CA ARG A 18 3.33 25.83 6.49
C ARG A 18 2.38 26.98 6.14
N VAL A 19 1.32 26.67 5.41
CA VAL A 19 0.30 27.66 5.02
C VAL A 19 -0.52 28.07 6.23
N ALA A 20 -0.99 27.11 7.02
CA ALA A 20 -1.72 27.36 8.27
C ALA A 20 -0.89 28.17 9.27
N ALA A 21 0.41 27.89 9.41
CA ALA A 21 1.30 28.63 10.29
C ALA A 21 1.50 30.10 9.87
N ARG A 22 1.14 30.45 8.64
CA ARG A 22 1.13 31.85 8.12
C ARG A 22 -0.23 32.53 8.28
N GLY A 23 -1.19 31.88 8.95
CA GLY A 23 -2.52 32.45 9.24
C GLY A 23 -3.53 32.30 8.10
N TYR A 24 -3.24 31.48 7.08
CA TYR A 24 -4.23 31.18 6.03
C TYR A 24 -5.11 30.01 6.43
N GLU A 25 -6.39 30.11 6.11
CA GLU A 25 -7.30 29.00 6.24
C GLU A 25 -6.94 27.87 5.23
N THR A 26 -7.08 26.63 5.67
CA THR A 26 -6.80 25.46 4.85
C THR A 26 -7.94 24.47 4.97
N GLU A 27 -8.34 23.89 3.87
CA GLU A 27 -9.34 22.83 3.78
C GLU A 27 -8.74 21.59 3.13
N LEU A 28 -8.99 20.42 3.71
CA LEU A 28 -8.59 19.15 3.13
C LEU A 28 -9.81 18.48 2.47
N VAL A 29 -9.71 18.29 1.18
CA VAL A 29 -10.71 17.51 0.44
C VAL A 29 -10.21 16.06 0.37
N PRO A 30 -10.97 15.09 0.92
CA PRO A 30 -10.57 13.69 0.90
C PRO A 30 -10.52 13.13 -0.52
N GLY A 31 -9.61 12.22 -0.74
CA GLY A 31 -9.46 11.50 -2.00
C GLY A 31 -9.57 9.98 -1.82
N VAL A 32 -9.23 9.22 -2.85
CA VAL A 32 -9.16 7.77 -2.80
C VAL A 32 -7.72 7.36 -2.52
N PRO A 33 -7.42 6.76 -1.35
CA PRO A 33 -6.08 6.25 -1.06
C PRO A 33 -5.65 5.19 -2.08
N SER A 34 -4.37 5.14 -2.40
CA SER A 34 -3.84 4.23 -3.43
C SER A 34 -4.14 2.75 -3.14
N PHE A 35 -4.19 2.35 -1.89
CA PHE A 35 -4.52 0.97 -1.51
C PHE A 35 -6.00 0.63 -1.73
N CYS A 36 -6.92 1.60 -1.57
CA CYS A 36 -8.32 1.41 -1.93
C CYS A 36 -8.48 1.25 -3.45
N ALA A 37 -7.77 2.08 -4.23
CA ALA A 37 -7.77 1.95 -5.68
C ALA A 37 -7.17 0.61 -6.14
N ALA A 38 -6.09 0.16 -5.49
CA ALA A 38 -5.46 -1.13 -5.78
C ALA A 38 -6.40 -2.31 -5.47
N ALA A 39 -7.11 -2.27 -4.34
CA ALA A 39 -8.08 -3.30 -3.98
C ALA A 39 -9.24 -3.37 -5.00
N ALA A 40 -9.75 -2.21 -5.42
CA ALA A 40 -10.77 -2.11 -6.46
C ALA A 40 -10.27 -2.68 -7.81
N ALA A 41 -9.02 -2.38 -8.20
CA ALA A 41 -8.41 -2.91 -9.42
C ALA A 41 -8.23 -4.45 -9.38
N LEU A 42 -8.01 -5.00 -8.19
CA LEU A 42 -7.94 -6.45 -7.96
C LEU A 42 -9.32 -7.11 -7.82
N GLY A 43 -10.40 -6.33 -7.70
CA GLY A 43 -11.75 -6.85 -7.42
C GLY A 43 -11.85 -7.54 -6.05
N ARG A 44 -11.09 -7.06 -5.05
CA ARG A 44 -11.03 -7.65 -3.70
C ARG A 44 -11.35 -6.61 -2.64
N ALA A 45 -12.02 -7.03 -1.56
CA ALA A 45 -12.13 -6.23 -0.36
C ALA A 45 -10.77 -6.17 0.36
N LEU A 46 -10.45 -5.02 0.95
CA LEU A 46 -9.26 -4.87 1.82
C LEU A 46 -9.45 -5.63 3.14
N CYS A 47 -10.63 -5.52 3.71
CA CYS A 47 -11.03 -6.18 4.93
C CYS A 47 -12.55 -6.42 4.90
N GLU A 48 -13.01 -7.44 5.60
CA GLU A 48 -14.42 -7.82 5.70
C GLU A 48 -14.78 -8.04 7.17
N ASP A 49 -16.04 -7.78 7.52
CA ASP A 49 -16.55 -7.93 8.89
C ASP A 49 -15.65 -7.32 9.97
N GLY A 50 -15.17 -8.14 10.90
CA GLY A 50 -14.28 -7.73 12.00
C GLY A 50 -12.79 -7.85 11.71
N GLU A 51 -12.38 -8.07 10.46
CA GLU A 51 -10.99 -8.21 10.06
C GLU A 51 -10.21 -6.90 10.25
N MET A 52 -9.03 -6.99 10.85
CA MET A 52 -8.16 -5.83 11.02
C MET A 52 -7.43 -5.50 9.71
N LEU A 53 -7.21 -4.20 9.47
CA LEU A 53 -6.42 -3.70 8.35
C LEU A 53 -5.20 -2.95 8.87
N HIS A 54 -4.00 -3.38 8.45
CA HIS A 54 -2.74 -2.75 8.79
C HIS A 54 -2.11 -2.09 7.57
N ILE A 55 -1.71 -0.82 7.70
CA ILE A 55 -1.02 -0.06 6.66
C ILE A 55 0.44 0.08 7.07
N ILE A 56 1.35 -0.57 6.32
CA ILE A 56 2.75 -0.74 6.67
C ILE A 56 3.63 -0.01 5.66
N PRO A 57 4.45 0.98 6.10
CA PRO A 57 5.43 1.61 5.23
C PRO A 57 6.67 0.72 5.07
N ALA A 58 6.76 -0.02 3.98
CA ALA A 58 7.80 -1.02 3.76
C ALA A 58 9.24 -0.46 3.66
N SER A 59 9.39 0.86 3.44
CA SER A 59 10.70 1.52 3.35
C SER A 59 11.36 1.85 4.71
N HIS A 60 10.70 1.57 5.84
CA HIS A 60 11.12 2.04 7.17
C HIS A 60 11.36 0.91 8.19
N GLY A 61 11.68 -0.29 7.75
CA GLY A 61 12.05 -1.40 8.63
C GLY A 61 10.91 -2.08 9.41
N ALA A 62 9.68 -1.62 9.25
CA ALA A 62 8.51 -2.14 9.98
C ALA A 62 7.85 -3.38 9.31
N VAL A 63 8.49 -3.95 8.28
CA VAL A 63 7.87 -5.02 7.47
C VAL A 63 7.69 -6.29 8.28
N ASP A 64 8.73 -6.74 9.00
CA ASP A 64 8.66 -8.01 9.74
C ASP A 64 7.60 -7.93 10.86
N GLU A 65 7.66 -6.87 11.69
CA GLU A 65 6.66 -6.64 12.73
C GLU A 65 5.24 -6.51 12.15
N GLY A 66 5.11 -5.81 11.02
CA GLY A 66 3.83 -5.63 10.36
C GLY A 66 3.26 -6.91 9.76
N LEU A 67 4.11 -7.79 9.23
CA LEU A 67 3.69 -9.08 8.68
C LEU A 67 3.27 -10.07 9.79
N ASP A 68 3.76 -9.91 11.01
CA ASP A 68 3.39 -10.76 12.15
C ASP A 68 2.01 -10.42 12.75
N LEU A 69 1.40 -9.29 12.35
CA LEU A 69 0.08 -8.90 12.81
C LEU A 69 -1.01 -9.76 12.15
N ALA A 70 -2.04 -10.12 12.92
CA ALA A 70 -3.23 -10.78 12.37
C ALA A 70 -4.07 -9.79 11.54
N GLY A 71 -4.72 -10.26 10.49
CA GLY A 71 -5.55 -9.45 9.61
C GLY A 71 -4.90 -9.11 8.27
N SER A 72 -5.61 -8.37 7.46
CA SER A 72 -5.14 -7.90 6.15
C SER A 72 -4.09 -6.81 6.25
N LYS A 73 -3.13 -6.81 5.34
CA LYS A 73 -2.01 -5.88 5.34
C LYS A 73 -1.89 -5.17 3.99
N VAL A 74 -1.58 -3.90 4.05
CA VAL A 74 -1.20 -3.07 2.92
C VAL A 74 0.25 -2.65 3.11
N LEU A 75 1.13 -3.06 2.20
CA LEU A 75 2.51 -2.59 2.21
C LEU A 75 2.65 -1.47 1.17
N MET A 76 3.00 -0.30 1.67
CA MET A 76 3.23 0.90 0.85
C MET A 76 4.73 1.19 0.75
N LYS A 77 5.14 1.88 -0.32
CA LYS A 77 6.54 2.30 -0.54
C LYS A 77 7.52 1.12 -0.63
N ALA A 78 7.05 -0.04 -1.09
CA ALA A 78 7.86 -1.24 -1.22
C ALA A 78 8.78 -1.25 -2.47
N GLY A 79 8.60 -0.34 -3.43
CA GLY A 79 9.18 -0.40 -4.77
C GLY A 79 10.63 -0.91 -4.86
N LYS A 80 11.56 -0.31 -4.12
CA LYS A 80 12.98 -0.76 -4.10
C LYS A 80 13.19 -2.04 -3.31
N SER A 81 12.33 -2.31 -2.33
CA SER A 81 12.42 -3.45 -1.42
C SER A 81 11.46 -4.59 -1.79
N ILE A 82 10.84 -4.53 -2.97
CA ILE A 82 9.80 -5.47 -3.36
C ILE A 82 10.26 -6.92 -3.33
N LEU A 83 11.47 -7.20 -3.78
CA LEU A 83 12.03 -8.55 -3.79
C LEU A 83 12.30 -9.06 -2.37
N GLU A 84 12.76 -8.17 -1.47
CA GLU A 84 12.92 -8.50 -0.05
C GLU A 84 11.56 -8.81 0.60
N VAL A 85 10.54 -8.01 0.31
CA VAL A 85 9.17 -8.24 0.80
C VAL A 85 8.62 -9.57 0.26
N ARG A 86 8.81 -9.85 -1.04
CA ARG A 86 8.45 -11.13 -1.64
C ARG A 86 9.10 -12.31 -0.90
N ASP A 87 10.41 -12.22 -0.65
CA ASP A 87 11.15 -13.30 0.02
C ASP A 87 10.68 -13.50 1.48
N LYS A 88 10.34 -12.42 2.18
CA LYS A 88 9.73 -12.48 3.52
C LYS A 88 8.36 -13.14 3.50
N LEU A 89 7.51 -12.81 2.52
CA LEU A 89 6.21 -13.45 2.32
C LEU A 89 6.36 -14.93 1.95
N ALA A 90 7.36 -15.28 1.13
CA ALA A 90 7.68 -16.66 0.79
C ALA A 90 8.07 -17.48 2.03
N ALA A 91 8.95 -16.92 2.88
CA ALA A 91 9.40 -17.57 4.11
C ALA A 91 8.24 -17.81 5.11
N ARG A 92 7.18 -17.00 5.04
CA ARG A 92 5.96 -17.13 5.85
C ARG A 92 4.88 -18.02 5.20
N GLY A 93 5.07 -18.45 3.96
CA GLY A 93 4.05 -19.18 3.20
C GLY A 93 2.84 -18.32 2.80
N GLU A 94 3.02 -16.99 2.70
CA GLU A 94 1.94 -16.03 2.44
C GLU A 94 1.91 -15.49 1.00
N LEU A 95 2.76 -15.98 0.08
CA LEU A 95 2.80 -15.51 -1.29
C LEU A 95 1.45 -15.63 -2.02
N GLN A 96 0.72 -16.72 -1.80
CA GLN A 96 -0.58 -16.95 -2.42
C GLN A 96 -1.67 -15.98 -1.94
N ASN A 97 -1.45 -15.34 -0.80
CA ASN A 97 -2.36 -14.38 -0.19
C ASN A 97 -2.04 -12.93 -0.63
N ALA A 98 -0.92 -12.74 -1.31
CA ALA A 98 -0.41 -11.45 -1.67
C ALA A 98 -0.65 -11.13 -3.16
N ALA A 99 -0.94 -9.87 -3.44
CA ALA A 99 -1.02 -9.33 -4.79
C ALA A 99 -0.39 -7.94 -4.84
N LEU A 100 0.20 -7.60 -5.98
CA LEU A 100 0.80 -6.30 -6.22
C LEU A 100 0.03 -5.56 -7.29
N VAL A 101 -0.20 -4.27 -7.06
CA VAL A 101 -0.66 -3.33 -8.08
C VAL A 101 0.36 -2.20 -8.19
N GLU A 102 0.90 -2.04 -9.37
CA GLU A 102 1.81 -0.96 -9.73
C GLU A 102 1.12 0.03 -10.65
N ARG A 103 1.32 1.34 -10.42
CA ARG A 103 0.77 2.44 -11.23
C ARG A 103 -0.75 2.35 -11.39
N CYS A 104 -1.47 2.02 -10.31
CA CYS A 104 -2.92 1.86 -10.32
C CYS A 104 -3.63 3.09 -10.88
N GLY A 105 -4.47 2.92 -11.91
CA GLY A 105 -5.18 3.99 -12.60
C GLY A 105 -4.30 4.90 -13.48
N MET A 106 -3.05 4.53 -13.71
CA MET A 106 -2.09 5.29 -14.54
C MET A 106 -1.71 4.49 -15.78
N GLU A 107 -1.14 5.15 -16.77
CA GLU A 107 -0.56 4.48 -17.92
C GLU A 107 0.54 3.51 -17.47
N GLY A 108 0.52 2.29 -18.01
CA GLY A 108 1.43 1.22 -17.62
C GLY A 108 1.06 0.55 -16.30
N GLN A 109 -0.21 0.60 -15.88
CA GLN A 109 -0.68 -0.19 -14.74
C GLN A 109 -0.33 -1.66 -14.91
N ARG A 110 0.22 -2.26 -13.85
CA ARG A 110 0.54 -3.69 -13.78
C ARG A 110 -0.09 -4.30 -12.54
N ILE A 111 -0.71 -5.47 -12.71
CA ILE A 111 -1.26 -6.28 -11.62
C ILE A 111 -0.52 -7.61 -11.62
N VAL A 112 0.01 -8.00 -10.47
CA VAL A 112 0.68 -9.27 -10.24
C VAL A 112 -0.04 -9.99 -9.10
N THR A 113 -0.70 -11.09 -9.42
CA THR A 113 -1.44 -11.93 -8.45
C THR A 113 -0.61 -13.09 -7.92
N ASP A 114 0.52 -13.38 -8.54
CA ASP A 114 1.50 -14.35 -8.08
C ASP A 114 2.87 -13.68 -7.95
N LEU A 115 3.21 -13.29 -6.74
CA LEU A 115 4.46 -12.59 -6.46
C LEU A 115 5.70 -13.47 -6.66
N SER A 116 5.57 -14.79 -6.73
CA SER A 116 6.69 -15.70 -6.99
C SER A 116 7.30 -15.50 -8.38
N THR A 117 6.51 -14.94 -9.31
CA THR A 117 6.96 -14.66 -10.68
C THR A 117 7.73 -13.35 -10.83
N MET A 118 7.91 -12.61 -9.74
CA MET A 118 8.58 -11.30 -9.77
C MET A 118 10.09 -11.46 -9.64
N ASP A 119 10.81 -11.04 -10.66
CA ASP A 119 12.28 -11.04 -10.69
C ASP A 119 12.88 -9.62 -10.69
N ASP A 120 12.07 -8.61 -11.04
CA ASP A 120 12.50 -7.23 -11.16
C ASP A 120 11.89 -6.34 -10.06
N PRO A 121 12.65 -5.33 -9.58
CA PRO A 121 12.11 -4.32 -8.69
C PRO A 121 11.00 -3.50 -9.38
N THR A 122 10.11 -2.95 -8.58
CA THR A 122 9.00 -2.10 -9.06
C THR A 122 9.31 -0.62 -8.87
N GLY A 123 8.50 0.22 -9.50
CA GLY A 123 8.56 1.67 -9.31
C GLY A 123 8.00 2.15 -7.97
N TYR A 124 8.05 3.46 -7.77
CA TYR A 124 7.56 4.11 -6.55
C TYR A 124 6.06 3.87 -6.27
N PHE A 125 5.26 3.79 -7.34
CA PHE A 125 3.80 3.63 -7.24
C PHE A 125 3.38 2.16 -7.14
N SER A 126 3.90 1.44 -6.13
CA SER A 126 3.62 0.03 -5.91
C SER A 126 2.95 -0.19 -4.58
N ILE A 127 1.87 -0.97 -4.58
CA ILE A 127 1.10 -1.38 -3.41
C ILE A 127 1.05 -2.91 -3.40
N ILE A 128 1.41 -3.51 -2.28
CA ILE A 128 1.17 -4.94 -2.04
C ILE A 128 0.00 -5.06 -1.07
N LEU A 129 -0.97 -5.88 -1.43
CA LEU A 129 -2.06 -6.28 -0.56
C LEU A 129 -1.82 -7.73 -0.15
N VAL A 130 -1.81 -7.98 1.16
CA VAL A 130 -1.75 -9.33 1.73
C VAL A 130 -3.05 -9.55 2.48
N LYS A 131 -3.87 -10.47 1.98
CA LYS A 131 -5.12 -10.85 2.61
C LYS A 131 -4.84 -11.96 3.63
N GLU A 132 -5.42 -11.89 4.81
CA GLU A 132 -5.36 -13.03 5.74
C GLU A 132 -6.00 -14.25 5.05
N GLY A 133 -5.33 -15.40 5.13
CA GLY A 133 -5.81 -16.59 4.46
C GLY A 133 -7.22 -16.94 4.91
N GLN A 134 -8.15 -17.00 3.96
CA GLN A 134 -9.42 -17.65 4.23
C GLN A 134 -9.12 -19.14 4.43
N ALA A 135 -9.33 -19.59 5.65
CA ALA A 135 -9.26 -21.00 5.99
C ALA A 135 -10.34 -21.79 5.24
#